data_d60169fd9daeb16c7c35251558c4bd46
#
_entry.id   d60169fd9daeb16c7c35251558c4bd46
#
_cell.length_a   1.000
_cell.length_b   1.000
_cell.length_c   1.000
_cell.angle_alpha   90.00
_cell.angle_beta   90.00
_cell.angle_gamma   90.00
#
_symmetry.space_group_name_H-M   'P 1'
#
loop_
_entity.id
_entity.type
_entity.pdbx_description
1 polymer ?
#
loop_
_entity_poly.entity_id
_entity_poly.type
_entity_poly.pdbx_seq_one_letter_code
_entity_poly.pdbx_strand_id
1 'polypeptide(L)'
;MCIIIKKFFLLFLLVQTFGCATQQNIDPMEGLNRSIYGFNEVVDNSVMRPVAKGYKNVMPDIAEKGVNNFFNNLRDFITVINDLLQFKIQHAASDAGRVLINTTVGILGTIDVHSMSGGERRKEDFGQTLAFYGWENSAYLVVPFLGPSSIRDFSGLMVDTLFIDPITYVDHVRTRNSMRILQFIDARAELLNASDILDLSLIHI
;
A
#
# COMPACT_ATOMS: atom_id res chain seq x y z
N MET A 1 6.71 19.53 16.46
CA MET A 1 6.89 19.05 15.08
C MET A 1 8.37 18.90 14.68
N CYS A 2 9.23 19.90 14.85
CA CYS A 2 10.66 19.85 14.45
C CYS A 2 11.51 18.77 15.17
N ILE A 3 11.25 18.46 16.44
CA ILE A 3 12.01 17.46 17.22
C ILE A 3 11.69 16.03 16.79
N ILE A 4 10.46 15.76 16.42
CA ILE A 4 10.02 14.44 15.93
C ILE A 4 10.65 14.16 14.57
N ILE A 5 10.67 15.13 13.68
CA ILE A 5 11.31 15.05 12.35
C ILE A 5 12.82 14.80 12.49
N LYS A 6 13.52 15.48 13.42
CA LYS A 6 14.95 15.24 13.67
C LYS A 6 15.23 13.84 14.22
N LYS A 7 14.39 13.33 15.14
CA LYS A 7 14.54 11.97 15.67
C LYS A 7 14.25 10.91 14.59
N PHE A 8 13.27 11.16 13.73
CA PHE A 8 12.94 10.27 12.60
C PHE A 8 14.06 10.27 11.55
N PHE A 9 14.64 11.42 11.24
CA PHE A 9 15.78 11.54 10.33
C PHE A 9 17.04 10.85 10.89
N LEU A 10 17.28 10.96 12.20
CA LEU A 10 18.40 10.27 12.87
C LEU A 10 18.20 8.74 12.87
N LEU A 11 16.97 8.27 13.10
CA LEU A 11 16.63 6.85 13.02
C LEU A 11 16.78 6.30 11.60
N PHE A 12 16.37 7.10 10.59
CA PHE A 12 16.54 6.77 9.18
C PHE A 12 18.04 6.67 8.79
N LEU A 13 18.89 7.58 9.28
CA LEU A 13 20.34 7.52 9.06
C LEU A 13 20.99 6.30 9.72
N LEU A 14 20.51 5.89 10.90
CA LEU A 14 21.00 4.67 11.59
C LEU A 14 20.62 3.39 10.83
N VAL A 15 19.47 3.34 10.17
CA VAL A 15 19.05 2.18 9.38
C VAL A 15 19.91 1.99 8.12
N GLN A 16 20.49 3.06 7.57
CA GLN A 16 21.39 2.99 6.41
C GLN A 16 22.73 2.28 6.70
N THR A 17 23.10 2.13 7.97
CA THR A 17 24.34 1.45 8.37
C THR A 17 24.20 -0.07 8.48
N PHE A 18 22.98 -0.61 8.41
CA PHE A 18 22.74 -2.05 8.42
C PHE A 18 22.81 -2.62 6.99
N GLY A 19 23.96 -3.12 6.66
CA GLY A 19 24.36 -4.04 5.60
C GLY A 19 23.55 -4.07 4.30
N CYS A 20 24.20 -3.71 3.20
CA CYS A 20 23.73 -4.08 1.87
C CYS A 20 23.60 -5.61 1.78
N ALA A 21 22.52 -6.11 1.19
CA ALA A 21 22.42 -7.52 0.80
C ALA A 21 23.58 -7.84 -0.15
N THR A 22 24.37 -8.83 0.20
CA THR A 22 25.48 -9.33 -0.64
C THR A 22 25.08 -10.69 -1.21
N GLN A 23 25.74 -11.16 -2.27
CA GLN A 23 25.52 -12.51 -2.80
C GLN A 23 25.71 -13.62 -1.75
N GLN A 24 26.48 -13.35 -0.70
CA GLN A 24 26.74 -14.29 0.40
C GLN A 24 25.72 -14.18 1.56
N ASN A 25 24.99 -13.07 1.66
CA ASN A 25 23.93 -12.85 2.66
C ASN A 25 22.75 -12.12 2.01
N ILE A 26 21.83 -12.91 1.50
CA ILE A 26 20.63 -12.43 0.76
C ILE A 26 19.64 -11.75 1.71
N ASP A 27 19.57 -12.18 2.97
CA ASP A 27 18.69 -11.58 4.00
C ASP A 27 19.50 -11.27 5.28
N PRO A 28 20.12 -10.08 5.35
CA PRO A 28 20.88 -9.67 6.53
C PRO A 28 20.03 -9.50 7.79
N MET A 29 18.71 -9.45 7.66
CA MET A 29 17.75 -9.27 8.77
C MET A 29 16.84 -10.50 8.98
N GLU A 30 17.28 -11.69 8.55
CA GLU A 30 16.46 -12.92 8.59
C GLU A 30 15.80 -13.17 9.96
N GLY A 31 16.55 -13.05 11.05
CA GLY A 31 16.02 -13.28 12.41
C GLY A 31 14.89 -12.31 12.78
N LEU A 32 15.04 -11.04 12.43
CA LEU A 32 14.02 -10.01 12.62
C LEU A 32 12.81 -10.29 11.71
N ASN A 33 13.06 -10.54 10.43
CA ASN A 33 12.03 -10.80 9.43
C ASN A 33 11.17 -12.03 9.80
N ARG A 34 11.78 -13.11 10.27
CA ARG A 34 11.05 -14.29 10.78
C ARG A 34 10.16 -13.96 11.97
N SER A 35 10.67 -13.19 12.93
CA SER A 35 9.92 -12.83 14.14
C SER A 35 8.71 -11.96 13.79
N ILE A 36 8.90 -10.97 12.90
CA ILE A 36 7.81 -10.10 12.46
C ILE A 36 6.80 -10.86 11.59
N TYR A 37 7.28 -11.77 10.75
CA TYR A 37 6.40 -12.64 9.95
C TYR A 37 5.49 -13.46 10.85
N GLY A 38 6.05 -14.16 11.86
CA GLY A 38 5.25 -14.92 12.82
C GLY A 38 4.25 -14.05 13.60
N PHE A 39 4.64 -12.83 13.98
CA PHE A 39 3.73 -11.86 14.57
C PHE A 39 2.59 -11.50 13.61
N ASN A 40 2.91 -11.18 12.35
CA ASN A 40 1.91 -10.84 11.33
C ASN A 40 0.92 -11.99 11.09
N GLU A 41 1.42 -13.22 11.03
CA GLU A 41 0.60 -14.42 10.85
C GLU A 41 -0.40 -14.60 12.01
N VAL A 42 0.06 -14.44 13.25
CA VAL A 42 -0.82 -14.52 14.45
C VAL A 42 -1.88 -13.43 14.40
N VAL A 43 -1.51 -12.18 14.08
CA VAL A 43 -2.44 -11.06 14.00
C VAL A 43 -3.43 -11.26 12.85
N ASP A 44 -2.97 -11.70 11.69
CA ASP A 44 -3.84 -11.96 10.54
C ASP A 44 -4.88 -13.04 10.87
N ASN A 45 -4.44 -14.19 11.35
CA ASN A 45 -5.32 -15.32 11.65
C ASN A 45 -6.30 -15.01 12.80
N SER A 46 -5.87 -14.25 13.83
CA SER A 46 -6.67 -13.98 15.02
C SER A 46 -7.61 -12.78 14.87
N VAL A 47 -7.25 -11.79 14.06
CA VAL A 47 -7.98 -10.51 14.00
C VAL A 47 -8.32 -10.13 12.56
N MET A 48 -7.32 -10.02 11.67
CA MET A 48 -7.53 -9.42 10.36
C MET A 48 -8.42 -10.28 9.46
N ARG A 49 -8.13 -11.57 9.37
CA ARG A 49 -8.91 -12.53 8.57
C ARG A 49 -10.36 -12.66 9.05
N PRO A 50 -10.66 -12.83 10.37
CA PRO A 50 -12.03 -12.81 10.88
C PRO A 50 -12.77 -11.50 10.59
N VAL A 51 -12.13 -10.35 10.77
CA VAL A 51 -12.72 -9.03 10.49
C VAL A 51 -13.02 -8.87 9.01
N ALA A 52 -12.09 -9.24 8.13
CA ALA A 52 -12.26 -9.18 6.68
C ALA A 52 -13.39 -10.12 6.19
N LYS A 53 -13.49 -11.33 6.76
CA LYS A 53 -14.62 -12.24 6.48
C LYS A 53 -15.95 -11.67 6.97
N GLY A 54 -15.97 -11.08 8.17
CA GLY A 54 -17.15 -10.38 8.70
C GLY A 54 -17.59 -9.22 7.79
N TYR A 55 -16.64 -8.42 7.33
CA TYR A 55 -16.88 -7.33 6.38
C TYR A 55 -17.52 -7.84 5.09
N LYS A 56 -16.97 -8.88 4.45
CA LYS A 56 -17.54 -9.50 3.24
C LYS A 56 -18.94 -10.09 3.46
N ASN A 57 -19.20 -10.66 4.61
CA ASN A 57 -20.51 -11.28 4.89
C ASN A 57 -21.62 -10.24 5.10
N VAL A 58 -21.27 -9.05 5.59
CA VAL A 58 -22.23 -7.99 5.88
C VAL A 58 -22.40 -7.01 4.71
N MET A 59 -21.33 -6.76 3.96
CA MET A 59 -21.31 -5.79 2.88
C MET A 59 -21.89 -6.41 1.60
N PRO A 60 -22.89 -5.80 0.96
CA PRO A 60 -23.30 -6.21 -0.38
C PRO A 60 -22.18 -5.99 -1.40
N ASP A 61 -22.07 -6.86 -2.41
CA ASP A 61 -21.02 -6.81 -3.44
C ASP A 61 -20.86 -5.44 -4.11
N ILE A 62 -22.00 -4.77 -4.36
CA ILE A 62 -22.01 -3.42 -4.97
C ILE A 62 -21.35 -2.40 -4.04
N ALA A 63 -21.62 -2.48 -2.74
CA ALA A 63 -21.06 -1.57 -1.75
C ALA A 63 -19.56 -1.87 -1.51
N GLU A 64 -19.16 -3.15 -1.44
CA GLU A 64 -17.76 -3.57 -1.38
C GLU A 64 -16.98 -3.01 -2.57
N LYS A 65 -17.48 -3.22 -3.79
CA LYS A 65 -16.86 -2.65 -5.01
C LYS A 65 -16.77 -1.13 -4.96
N GLY A 66 -17.82 -0.45 -4.47
CA GLY A 66 -17.82 1.00 -4.34
C GLY A 66 -16.76 1.50 -3.36
N VAL A 67 -16.59 0.85 -2.21
CA VAL A 67 -15.54 1.18 -1.21
C VAL A 67 -14.16 0.93 -1.80
N ASN A 68 -13.96 -0.21 -2.45
CA ASN A 68 -12.70 -0.55 -3.10
C ASN A 68 -12.32 0.47 -4.19
N ASN A 69 -13.27 0.80 -5.08
CA ASN A 69 -13.07 1.81 -6.12
C ASN A 69 -12.73 3.18 -5.54
N PHE A 70 -13.41 3.60 -4.47
CA PHE A 70 -13.14 4.86 -3.79
C PHE A 70 -11.69 4.93 -3.26
N PHE A 71 -11.22 3.92 -2.53
CA PHE A 71 -9.85 3.88 -2.04
C PHE A 71 -8.83 3.73 -3.17
N ASN A 72 -9.20 3.04 -4.22
CA ASN A 72 -8.40 2.92 -5.42
C ASN A 72 -8.24 4.26 -6.13
N ASN A 73 -9.31 5.06 -6.25
CA ASN A 73 -9.26 6.40 -6.82
C ASN A 73 -8.36 7.36 -5.99
N LEU A 74 -8.37 7.22 -4.66
CA LEU A 74 -7.43 7.98 -3.82
C LEU A 74 -5.96 7.54 -4.04
N ARG A 75 -5.72 6.24 -4.24
CA ARG A 75 -4.38 5.72 -4.57
C ARG A 75 -3.91 6.15 -5.96
N ASP A 76 -4.82 6.27 -6.93
CA ASP A 76 -4.50 6.76 -8.26
C ASP A 76 -3.95 8.20 -8.23
N PHE A 77 -4.33 9.01 -7.23
CA PHE A 77 -3.70 10.31 -6.99
C PHE A 77 -2.21 10.18 -6.63
N ILE A 78 -1.84 9.19 -5.82
CA ILE A 78 -0.43 8.89 -5.50
C ILE A 78 0.31 8.48 -6.77
N THR A 79 -0.31 7.64 -7.62
CA THR A 79 0.23 7.22 -8.91
C THR A 79 0.54 8.41 -9.79
N VAL A 80 -0.39 9.37 -9.96
CA VAL A 80 -0.18 10.58 -10.77
C VAL A 80 1.05 11.37 -10.31
N ILE A 81 1.20 11.57 -9.01
CA ILE A 81 2.35 12.31 -8.47
C ILE A 81 3.66 11.57 -8.74
N ASN A 82 3.68 10.26 -8.54
CA ASN A 82 4.87 9.45 -8.78
C ASN A 82 5.22 9.35 -10.28
N ASP A 83 4.23 9.27 -11.17
CA ASP A 83 4.44 9.37 -12.61
C ASP A 83 5.10 10.69 -13.02
N LEU A 84 4.63 11.81 -12.44
CA LEU A 84 5.23 13.13 -12.67
C LEU A 84 6.67 13.18 -12.17
N LEU A 85 6.95 12.64 -10.97
CA LEU A 85 8.29 12.57 -10.41
C LEU A 85 9.23 11.69 -11.25
N GLN A 86 8.70 10.70 -11.95
CA GLN A 86 9.45 9.82 -12.84
C GLN A 86 9.50 10.34 -14.29
N PHE A 87 8.99 11.54 -14.57
CA PHE A 87 8.90 12.14 -15.93
C PHE A 87 8.06 11.33 -16.92
N LYS A 88 7.17 10.47 -16.45
CA LYS A 88 6.22 9.67 -17.25
C LYS A 88 4.97 10.50 -17.60
N ILE A 89 5.14 11.61 -18.33
CA ILE A 89 4.08 12.62 -18.53
C ILE A 89 2.81 12.05 -19.18
N GLN A 90 2.95 11.12 -20.13
CA GLN A 90 1.78 10.49 -20.79
C GLN A 90 0.99 9.62 -19.80
N HIS A 91 1.66 8.87 -18.93
CA HIS A 91 1.03 8.08 -17.88
C HIS A 91 0.34 9.00 -16.87
N ALA A 92 1.05 10.02 -16.37
CA ALA A 92 0.50 11.01 -15.46
C ALA A 92 -0.76 11.68 -15.99
N ALA A 93 -0.78 12.06 -17.28
CA ALA A 93 -1.96 12.67 -17.92
C ALA A 93 -3.14 11.68 -18.00
N SER A 94 -2.88 10.41 -18.36
CA SER A 94 -3.90 9.36 -18.42
C SER A 94 -4.49 9.07 -17.03
N ASP A 95 -3.62 8.93 -16.02
CA ASP A 95 -4.04 8.59 -14.65
C ASP A 95 -4.71 9.80 -13.96
N ALA A 96 -4.29 11.04 -14.26
CA ALA A 96 -5.03 12.24 -13.86
C ALA A 96 -6.43 12.29 -14.48
N GLY A 97 -6.55 11.95 -15.78
CA GLY A 97 -7.84 11.81 -16.46
C GLY A 97 -8.73 10.76 -15.77
N ARG A 98 -8.16 9.64 -15.37
CA ARG A 98 -8.84 8.60 -14.59
C ARG A 98 -9.39 9.13 -13.26
N VAL A 99 -8.53 9.78 -12.47
CA VAL A 99 -8.93 10.39 -11.19
C VAL A 99 -10.06 11.40 -11.40
N LEU A 100 -9.96 12.27 -12.40
CA LEU A 100 -10.98 13.28 -12.69
C LEU A 100 -12.31 12.64 -13.10
N ILE A 101 -12.31 11.69 -14.02
CA ILE A 101 -13.53 11.03 -14.50
C ILE A 101 -14.18 10.23 -13.37
N ASN A 102 -13.41 9.44 -12.65
CA ASN A 102 -13.95 8.63 -11.56
C ASN A 102 -14.46 9.50 -10.40
N THR A 103 -13.81 10.62 -10.11
CA THR A 103 -14.24 11.53 -9.03
C THR A 103 -15.52 12.30 -9.43
N THR A 104 -15.63 12.75 -10.69
CA THR A 104 -16.78 13.59 -11.12
C THR A 104 -17.95 12.75 -11.59
N VAL A 105 -17.76 11.86 -12.57
CA VAL A 105 -18.80 11.01 -13.15
C VAL A 105 -19.03 9.75 -12.29
N GLY A 106 -17.96 9.21 -11.70
CA GLY A 106 -17.98 8.00 -10.88
C GLY A 106 -18.36 8.23 -9.41
N ILE A 107 -19.00 9.35 -9.07
CA ILE A 107 -19.50 9.67 -7.73
C ILE A 107 -18.38 9.51 -6.69
N LEU A 108 -17.43 10.47 -6.69
CA LEU A 108 -16.25 10.48 -5.81
C LEU A 108 -15.37 9.21 -5.92
N GLY A 109 -15.38 8.55 -7.07
CA GLY A 109 -14.56 7.36 -7.31
C GLY A 109 -15.19 6.04 -6.87
N THR A 110 -16.45 6.02 -6.44
CA THR A 110 -17.15 4.76 -6.09
C THR A 110 -17.46 3.91 -7.32
N ILE A 111 -17.53 4.51 -8.50
CA ILE A 111 -17.72 3.84 -9.78
C ILE A 111 -16.48 4.08 -10.64
N ASP A 112 -15.82 3.01 -11.10
CA ASP A 112 -14.65 3.10 -11.97
C ASP A 112 -15.08 3.23 -13.44
N VAL A 113 -15.54 4.43 -13.79
CA VAL A 113 -16.00 4.76 -15.15
C VAL A 113 -14.89 4.65 -16.18
N HIS A 114 -13.67 4.99 -15.79
CA HIS A 114 -12.51 4.95 -16.70
C HIS A 114 -12.20 3.51 -17.14
N SER A 115 -12.21 2.53 -16.22
CA SER A 115 -12.01 1.11 -16.58
C SER A 115 -13.18 0.57 -17.41
N MET A 116 -14.42 1.01 -17.14
CA MET A 116 -15.58 0.65 -17.98
C MET A 116 -15.45 1.16 -19.43
N SER A 117 -14.68 2.22 -19.64
CA SER A 117 -14.36 2.76 -20.97
C SER A 117 -13.14 2.12 -21.61
N GLY A 118 -12.59 1.04 -21.04
CA GLY A 118 -11.42 0.34 -21.56
C GLY A 118 -10.07 0.91 -21.12
N GLY A 119 -10.05 1.84 -20.18
CA GLY A 119 -8.82 2.39 -19.61
C GLY A 119 -8.13 1.41 -18.67
N GLU A 120 -6.81 1.31 -18.79
CA GLU A 120 -5.98 0.49 -17.90
C GLU A 120 -5.65 1.24 -16.61
N ARG A 121 -5.54 0.50 -15.51
CA ARG A 121 -5.08 1.04 -14.23
C ARG A 121 -3.63 0.66 -13.99
N ARG A 122 -2.79 1.65 -13.78
CA ARG A 122 -1.41 1.51 -13.36
C ARG A 122 -1.27 1.77 -11.86
N LYS A 123 -0.19 1.31 -11.29
CA LYS A 123 0.16 1.57 -9.88
C LYS A 123 1.60 2.01 -9.83
N GLU A 124 1.80 3.25 -9.44
CA GLU A 124 3.13 3.80 -9.16
C GLU A 124 3.17 4.29 -7.72
N ASP A 125 4.31 4.11 -7.07
CA ASP A 125 4.57 4.51 -5.70
C ASP A 125 5.96 5.16 -5.57
N PHE A 126 6.22 5.77 -4.44
CA PHE A 126 7.50 6.46 -4.22
C PHE A 126 8.68 5.48 -4.09
N GLY A 127 8.45 4.20 -3.74
CA GLY A 127 9.48 3.15 -3.80
C GLY A 127 9.96 2.92 -5.23
N GLN A 128 9.05 2.88 -6.21
CA GLN A 128 9.37 2.80 -7.62
C GLN A 128 10.06 4.09 -8.11
N THR A 129 9.64 5.24 -7.61
CA THR A 129 10.31 6.53 -7.90
C THR A 129 11.76 6.51 -7.39
N LEU A 130 12.02 5.99 -6.19
CA LEU A 130 13.38 5.82 -5.68
C LEU A 130 14.21 4.85 -6.53
N ALA A 131 13.60 3.76 -7.03
CA ALA A 131 14.26 2.84 -7.96
C ALA A 131 14.63 3.53 -9.28
N PHE A 132 13.73 4.36 -9.83
CA PHE A 132 13.99 5.16 -11.03
C PHE A 132 15.19 6.10 -10.86
N TYR A 133 15.39 6.64 -9.66
CA TYR A 133 16.55 7.49 -9.35
C TYR A 133 17.80 6.71 -8.91
N GLY A 134 17.83 5.38 -9.09
CA GLY A 134 19.02 4.55 -8.93
C GLY A 134 19.13 3.77 -7.63
N TRP A 135 18.10 3.81 -6.76
CA TRP A 135 18.08 2.92 -5.58
C TRP A 135 17.46 1.56 -5.95
N GLU A 136 18.15 0.82 -6.82
CA GLU A 136 17.62 -0.44 -7.38
C GLU A 136 17.61 -1.58 -6.37
N ASN A 137 18.70 -1.77 -5.63
CA ASN A 137 18.86 -2.87 -4.68
C ASN A 137 18.63 -2.39 -3.25
N SER A 138 17.78 -3.11 -2.52
CA SER A 138 17.47 -2.82 -1.14
C SER A 138 17.26 -4.10 -0.35
N ALA A 139 17.70 -4.12 0.92
CA ALA A 139 17.52 -5.28 1.77
C ALA A 139 16.05 -5.62 1.98
N TYR A 140 15.77 -6.92 2.05
CA TYR A 140 14.45 -7.44 2.35
C TYR A 140 14.04 -7.07 3.79
N LEU A 141 12.80 -6.67 3.97
CA LEU A 141 12.23 -6.28 5.26
C LEU A 141 10.80 -6.80 5.36
N VAL A 142 10.47 -7.45 6.46
CA VAL A 142 9.07 -7.70 6.82
C VAL A 142 8.59 -6.59 7.74
N VAL A 143 7.51 -5.92 7.34
CA VAL A 143 6.94 -4.79 8.08
C VAL A 143 5.77 -5.28 8.95
N PRO A 144 5.69 -4.89 10.24
CA PRO A 144 4.54 -5.22 11.09
C PRO A 144 3.23 -4.79 10.44
N PHE A 145 2.24 -5.68 10.41
CA PHE A 145 0.91 -5.53 9.81
C PHE A 145 0.86 -5.43 8.28
N LEU A 146 1.93 -5.03 7.62
CA LEU A 146 1.95 -4.78 6.17
C LEU A 146 2.55 -5.96 5.38
N GLY A 147 3.40 -6.79 6.04
CA GLY A 147 4.00 -7.96 5.43
C GLY A 147 5.32 -7.71 4.69
N PRO A 148 5.64 -8.53 3.68
CA PRO A 148 6.89 -8.48 2.93
C PRO A 148 7.07 -7.15 2.20
N SER A 149 8.28 -6.57 2.29
CA SER A 149 8.66 -5.32 1.66
C SER A 149 10.18 -5.26 1.46
N SER A 150 10.69 -4.12 1.06
CA SER A 150 12.11 -3.79 1.09
C SER A 150 12.32 -2.47 1.85
N ILE A 151 13.54 -2.18 2.26
CA ILE A 151 13.83 -0.89 2.92
C ILE A 151 13.46 0.27 2.01
N ARG A 152 13.74 0.18 0.70
CA ARG A 152 13.36 1.18 -0.30
C ARG A 152 11.84 1.36 -0.36
N ASP A 153 11.10 0.26 -0.54
CA ASP A 153 9.65 0.31 -0.75
C ASP A 153 8.93 0.73 0.54
N PHE A 154 9.42 0.32 1.71
CA PHE A 154 8.92 0.81 2.98
C PHE A 154 9.17 2.32 3.17
N SER A 155 10.36 2.80 2.78
CA SER A 155 10.67 4.24 2.79
C SER A 155 9.75 5.00 1.84
N GLY A 156 9.50 4.46 0.65
CA GLY A 156 8.55 4.98 -0.32
C GLY A 156 7.12 5.05 0.23
N LEU A 157 6.64 3.96 0.82
CA LEU A 157 5.34 3.91 1.47
C LEU A 157 5.17 4.97 2.56
N MET A 158 6.23 5.23 3.35
CA MET A 158 6.22 6.28 4.36
C MET A 158 6.07 7.67 3.74
N VAL A 159 6.76 7.95 2.64
CA VAL A 159 6.64 9.22 1.91
C VAL A 159 5.24 9.37 1.31
N ASP A 160 4.75 8.36 0.60
CA ASP A 160 3.41 8.37 0.03
C ASP A 160 2.34 8.61 1.12
N THR A 161 2.42 7.86 2.21
CA THR A 161 1.42 7.94 3.29
C THR A 161 1.44 9.27 4.04
N LEU A 162 2.61 9.87 4.26
CA LEU A 162 2.74 11.08 5.09
C LEU A 162 2.59 12.36 4.29
N PHE A 163 2.95 12.35 3.00
CA PHE A 163 3.06 13.58 2.21
C PHE A 163 2.18 13.61 0.96
N ILE A 164 1.78 12.46 0.40
CA ILE A 164 1.06 12.42 -0.87
C ILE A 164 -0.40 11.96 -0.69
N ASP A 165 -0.64 10.99 0.20
CA ASP A 165 -1.97 10.38 0.36
C ASP A 165 -3.03 11.41 0.83
N PRO A 166 -4.11 11.62 0.04
CA PRO A 166 -5.18 12.55 0.38
C PRO A 166 -5.82 12.31 1.75
N ILE A 167 -5.86 11.06 2.24
CA ILE A 167 -6.43 10.73 3.55
C ILE A 167 -5.68 11.46 4.68
N THR A 168 -4.39 11.69 4.52
CA THR A 168 -3.55 12.35 5.54
C THR A 168 -3.99 13.79 5.80
N TYR A 169 -4.59 14.45 4.81
CA TYR A 169 -5.03 15.85 4.88
C TYR A 169 -6.47 16.00 5.40
N VAL A 170 -7.13 14.91 5.78
CA VAL A 170 -8.43 14.98 6.45
C VAL A 170 -8.25 15.51 7.86
N ASP A 171 -8.74 16.72 8.14
CA ASP A 171 -8.54 17.43 9.43
C ASP A 171 -9.13 16.67 10.62
N HIS A 172 -10.31 16.08 10.44
CA HIS A 172 -11.01 15.39 11.52
C HIS A 172 -10.37 14.03 11.81
N VAL A 173 -9.64 13.93 12.92
CA VAL A 173 -8.84 12.74 13.32
C VAL A 173 -9.66 11.46 13.32
N ARG A 174 -10.90 11.49 13.83
CA ARG A 174 -11.77 10.30 13.87
C ARG A 174 -12.09 9.81 12.46
N THR A 175 -12.48 10.71 11.56
CA THR A 175 -12.79 10.38 10.16
C THR A 175 -11.55 9.81 9.46
N ARG A 176 -10.42 10.48 9.57
CA ARG A 176 -9.14 10.00 9.00
C ARG A 176 -8.77 8.59 9.45
N ASN A 177 -8.85 8.34 10.76
CA ASN A 177 -8.51 7.04 11.32
C ASN A 177 -9.53 5.96 10.89
N SER A 178 -10.83 6.29 10.83
CA SER A 178 -11.86 5.37 10.34
C SER A 178 -11.66 5.02 8.87
N MET A 179 -11.28 5.99 8.03
CA MET A 179 -10.94 5.75 6.62
C MET A 179 -9.74 4.81 6.48
N ARG A 180 -8.68 5.02 7.29
CA ARG A 180 -7.49 4.15 7.30
C ARG A 180 -7.83 2.72 7.69
N ILE A 181 -8.62 2.55 8.76
CA ILE A 181 -9.05 1.23 9.22
C ILE A 181 -9.90 0.55 8.14
N LEU A 182 -10.86 1.25 7.56
CA LEU A 182 -11.70 0.70 6.50
C LEU A 182 -10.89 0.33 5.26
N GLN A 183 -9.95 1.18 4.84
CA GLN A 183 -9.03 0.91 3.73
C GLN A 183 -8.22 -0.37 3.97
N PHE A 184 -7.76 -0.59 5.21
CA PHE A 184 -6.99 -1.77 5.56
C PHE A 184 -7.84 -3.05 5.57
N ILE A 185 -9.07 -2.96 6.10
CA ILE A 185 -10.04 -4.07 6.10
C ILE A 185 -10.43 -4.46 4.66
N ASP A 186 -10.75 -3.47 3.83
CA ASP A 186 -11.12 -3.66 2.42
C ASP A 186 -9.99 -4.32 1.64
N ALA A 187 -8.76 -3.81 1.77
CA ALA A 187 -7.58 -4.40 1.14
C ALA A 187 -7.34 -5.86 1.59
N ARG A 188 -7.56 -6.17 2.89
CA ARG A 188 -7.43 -7.55 3.36
C ARG A 188 -8.57 -8.45 2.88
N ALA A 189 -9.78 -7.91 2.76
CA ALA A 189 -10.93 -8.63 2.23
C ALA A 189 -10.74 -9.04 0.76
N GLU A 190 -10.13 -8.18 -0.04
CA GLU A 190 -9.75 -8.45 -1.43
C GLU A 190 -8.81 -9.66 -1.56
N LEU A 191 -7.90 -9.83 -0.59
CA LEU A 191 -6.91 -10.90 -0.57
C LEU A 191 -7.41 -12.24 0.01
N LEU A 192 -8.64 -12.32 0.55
CA LEU A 192 -9.13 -13.55 1.18
C LEU A 192 -9.11 -14.75 0.22
N ASN A 193 -9.62 -14.59 -0.99
CA ASN A 193 -9.68 -15.67 -1.97
C ASN A 193 -8.27 -16.16 -2.36
N ALA A 194 -7.32 -15.24 -2.55
CA ALA A 194 -5.93 -15.59 -2.84
C ALA A 194 -5.28 -16.35 -1.67
N SER A 195 -5.54 -15.92 -0.44
CA SER A 195 -5.03 -16.59 0.77
C SER A 195 -5.59 -18.01 0.90
N ASP A 196 -6.89 -18.20 0.66
CA ASP A 196 -7.51 -19.52 0.74
C ASP A 196 -6.96 -20.48 -0.35
N ILE A 197 -6.64 -19.98 -1.56
CA ILE A 197 -5.98 -20.77 -2.61
C ILE A 197 -4.55 -21.17 -2.19
N LEU A 198 -3.79 -20.27 -1.61
CA LEU A 198 -2.44 -20.54 -1.13
C LEU A 198 -2.45 -21.57 0.00
N ASP A 199 -3.34 -21.43 0.97
CA ASP A 199 -3.50 -22.38 2.08
C ASP A 199 -3.82 -23.80 1.53
N LEU A 200 -4.70 -23.91 0.54
CA LEU A 200 -5.02 -25.17 -0.11
C LEU A 200 -3.81 -25.77 -0.85
N SER A 201 -3.01 -24.95 -1.53
CA SER A 201 -1.83 -25.42 -2.29
C SER A 201 -0.73 -25.94 -1.37
N LEU A 202 -0.55 -25.34 -0.18
CA LEU A 202 0.46 -25.77 0.80
C LEU A 202 0.09 -27.09 1.50
N ILE A 203 -1.20 -27.44 1.59
CA ILE A 203 -1.66 -28.71 2.15
C ILE A 203 -1.31 -29.90 1.22
N HIS A 204 -1.15 -29.64 -0.08
CA HIS A 204 -0.86 -30.69 -1.09
C HIS A 204 0.66 -30.89 -1.37
N ILE A 205 1.53 -30.12 -0.75
CA ILE A 205 2.99 -30.29 -0.83
C ILE A 205 3.52 -31.01 0.39
#